data_7fecd178ea9f41bd2ddef454cc34f7db
#
_entry.id   7fecd178ea9f41bd2ddef454cc34f7db
#
_cell.length_a   1.000
_cell.length_b   1.000
_cell.length_c   1.000
_cell.angle_alpha   90.00
_cell.angle_beta   90.00
_cell.angle_gamma   90.00
#
_symmetry.space_group_name_H-M   'P 1'
#
loop_
_entity.id
_entity.type
_entity.pdbx_description
1 polymer ?
#
loop_
_entity_poly.entity_id
_entity_poly.type
_entity_poly.pdbx_seq_one_letter_code
_entity_poly.pdbx_strand_id
1 'polypeptide(L)'
;MKTIKLLSGFALVTLLFTSCYTEVLVDDFDDTPSISLNQLLNSYELWYVDINQTIGYSQTPFLQKAFTISFRNGIVYANNNLVGIGSQGGGFGITIGTYSAYNMILDVYHDFDGFETFDVYQIDYNTIELYNPFNDTSYFLHGYQRNNFDYDLVFYNNIHYFLQEYEAWEKTYTSDVGAINEFDYENFLQFLAGGNDSTFRSSQDSVGTNVFDLYWDYIGVYGVGNISGNMYLKTLTLDYDFFDNEYFELSVINDELVELYHPSSGTFYEFS
;
A
#
# COMPACT_ATOMS: atom_id res chain seq x y z
N MET A 1 -25.78 -74.04 4.63
CA MET A 1 -24.50 -73.61 5.25
C MET A 1 -23.79 -72.44 4.56
N LYS A 2 -24.42 -71.69 3.65
CA LYS A 2 -23.79 -70.53 3.01
C LYS A 2 -24.21 -69.18 3.58
N THR A 3 -25.25 -69.11 4.38
CA THR A 3 -25.82 -67.85 4.94
C THR A 3 -25.13 -67.37 6.23
N ILE A 4 -24.52 -68.29 7.00
CA ILE A 4 -23.85 -67.93 8.26
C ILE A 4 -22.50 -67.21 8.03
N LYS A 5 -21.81 -67.48 6.90
CA LYS A 5 -20.53 -66.82 6.58
C LYS A 5 -20.71 -65.39 6.10
N LEU A 6 -21.88 -65.02 5.61
CA LEU A 6 -22.14 -63.65 5.16
C LEU A 6 -22.46 -62.69 6.30
N LEU A 7 -23.11 -63.23 7.37
CA LEU A 7 -23.44 -62.44 8.56
C LEU A 7 -22.21 -62.14 9.43
N SER A 8 -21.24 -63.03 9.49
CA SER A 8 -20.00 -62.77 10.25
C SER A 8 -19.07 -61.76 9.56
N GLY A 9 -19.12 -61.67 8.23
CA GLY A 9 -18.39 -60.66 7.47
C GLY A 9 -18.95 -59.25 7.66
N PHE A 10 -20.27 -59.12 7.79
CA PHE A 10 -20.93 -57.85 7.99
C PHE A 10 -20.78 -57.29 9.41
N ALA A 11 -20.73 -58.17 10.42
CA ALA A 11 -20.46 -57.78 11.80
C ALA A 11 -19.01 -57.30 12.02
N LEU A 12 -18.04 -57.78 11.23
CA LEU A 12 -16.65 -57.38 11.33
C LEU A 12 -16.37 -56.00 10.69
N VAL A 13 -17.16 -55.63 9.62
CA VAL A 13 -17.02 -54.32 8.94
C VAL A 13 -17.65 -53.20 9.75
N THR A 14 -18.70 -53.47 10.55
CA THR A 14 -19.33 -52.47 11.40
C THR A 14 -18.51 -52.11 12.65
N LEU A 15 -17.56 -52.95 13.06
CA LEU A 15 -16.67 -52.64 14.18
C LEU A 15 -15.48 -51.75 13.84
N LEU A 16 -15.24 -51.49 12.54
CA LEU A 16 -14.14 -50.64 12.10
C LEU A 16 -14.51 -49.14 12.02
N PHE A 17 -15.76 -48.80 12.25
CA PHE A 17 -16.24 -47.40 12.17
C PHE A 17 -16.52 -46.76 13.54
N THR A 18 -16.26 -47.46 14.67
CA THR A 18 -16.22 -46.80 15.96
C THR A 18 -14.82 -46.23 16.20
N SER A 19 -14.41 -45.26 15.39
CA SER A 19 -13.34 -44.36 15.74
C SER A 19 -13.89 -43.49 16.88
N CYS A 20 -13.49 -43.76 18.11
CA CYS A 20 -13.59 -42.81 19.20
C CYS A 20 -12.83 -41.54 18.79
N TYR A 21 -13.58 -40.53 18.40
CA TYR A 21 -13.08 -39.17 18.50
C TYR A 21 -12.93 -38.87 20.00
N THR A 22 -11.74 -39.05 20.53
CA THR A 22 -11.35 -38.37 21.75
C THR A 22 -11.16 -36.92 21.29
N GLU A 23 -12.15 -36.07 21.56
CA GLU A 23 -11.86 -34.63 21.67
C GLU A 23 -10.85 -34.55 22.83
N VAL A 24 -9.58 -34.45 22.45
CA VAL A 24 -8.58 -33.88 23.32
C VAL A 24 -8.95 -32.40 23.32
N LEU A 25 -9.72 -32.00 24.33
CA LEU A 25 -9.72 -30.60 24.75
C LEU A 25 -8.29 -30.38 25.23
N VAL A 26 -7.43 -30.00 24.31
CA VAL A 26 -6.19 -29.30 24.65
C VAL A 26 -6.70 -27.95 25.15
N ASP A 27 -6.90 -27.86 26.47
CA ASP A 27 -6.81 -26.58 27.14
C ASP A 27 -5.35 -26.16 26.95
N ASP A 28 -5.03 -25.61 25.78
CA ASP A 28 -3.89 -24.76 25.63
C ASP A 28 -4.17 -23.47 26.44
N PHE A 29 -4.06 -23.64 27.78
CA PHE A 29 -3.67 -22.53 28.61
C PHE A 29 -2.24 -22.19 28.18
N ASP A 30 -2.13 -21.42 27.10
CA ASP A 30 -0.91 -20.73 26.77
C ASP A 30 -0.69 -19.70 27.89
N ASP A 31 0.06 -20.11 28.92
CA ASP A 31 0.50 -19.27 30.03
C ASP A 31 1.56 -18.25 29.56
N THR A 32 1.64 -17.98 28.26
CA THR A 32 2.36 -16.81 27.76
C THR A 32 1.56 -15.59 28.25
N PRO A 33 2.14 -14.73 29.08
CA PRO A 33 1.42 -13.54 29.54
C PRO A 33 1.01 -12.73 28.32
N SER A 34 -0.28 -12.63 28.06
CA SER A 34 -0.80 -11.83 26.95
C SER A 34 -0.34 -10.41 27.17
N ILE A 35 0.51 -9.91 26.27
CA ILE A 35 0.95 -8.52 26.32
C ILE A 35 -0.28 -7.61 26.14
N SER A 36 -0.34 -6.50 26.88
CA SER A 36 -1.40 -5.53 26.67
C SER A 36 -1.27 -4.90 25.28
N LEU A 37 -2.39 -4.42 24.71
CA LEU A 37 -2.35 -3.72 23.41
C LEU A 37 -1.35 -2.56 23.41
N ASN A 38 -1.27 -1.81 24.50
CA ASN A 38 -0.26 -0.75 24.63
C ASN A 38 1.18 -1.29 24.53
N GLN A 39 1.47 -2.44 25.14
CA GLN A 39 2.79 -3.07 25.02
C GLN A 39 3.05 -3.55 23.60
N LEU A 40 2.04 -4.13 22.93
CA LEU A 40 2.12 -4.57 21.53
C LEU A 40 2.41 -3.39 20.60
N LEU A 41 1.63 -2.30 20.67
CA LEU A 41 1.81 -1.12 19.82
C LEU A 41 3.16 -0.43 20.03
N ASN A 42 3.71 -0.48 21.26
CA ASN A 42 5.01 0.08 21.61
C ASN A 42 6.18 -0.90 21.46
N SER A 43 5.95 -2.16 21.06
CA SER A 43 7.04 -3.13 20.84
C SER A 43 7.90 -2.80 19.63
N TYR A 44 7.34 -2.04 18.69
CA TYR A 44 8.02 -1.53 17.52
C TYR A 44 8.02 -0.01 17.50
N GLU A 45 9.09 0.57 16.93
CA GLU A 45 9.20 2.02 16.79
C GLU A 45 8.31 2.54 15.65
N LEU A 46 8.15 1.72 14.60
CA LEU A 46 7.34 2.01 13.42
C LEU A 46 6.45 0.83 13.06
N TRP A 47 5.27 1.11 12.58
CA TRP A 47 4.36 0.18 11.93
C TRP A 47 4.19 0.63 10.48
N TYR A 48 4.73 -0.15 9.54
CA TYR A 48 4.52 0.05 8.11
C TYR A 48 3.11 -0.40 7.73
N VAL A 49 2.35 0.47 7.12
CA VAL A 49 1.00 0.16 6.62
C VAL A 49 1.13 -0.46 5.23
N ASP A 50 0.92 -1.77 5.13
CA ASP A 50 0.97 -2.44 3.84
C ASP A 50 -0.36 -2.26 3.10
N ILE A 51 -0.44 -1.18 2.34
CA ILE A 51 -1.65 -0.82 1.58
C ILE A 51 -2.04 -1.91 0.58
N ASN A 52 -1.08 -2.70 0.08
CA ASN A 52 -1.36 -3.79 -0.88
C ASN A 52 -2.05 -4.99 -0.24
N GLN A 53 -2.01 -5.11 1.08
CA GLN A 53 -2.71 -6.15 1.83
C GLN A 53 -4.06 -5.70 2.39
N THR A 54 -4.45 -4.44 2.20
CA THR A 54 -5.75 -3.94 2.67
C THR A 54 -6.89 -4.75 2.07
N ILE A 55 -7.82 -5.20 2.93
CA ILE A 55 -9.01 -5.98 2.56
C ILE A 55 -10.26 -5.22 2.98
N GLY A 56 -11.23 -5.07 2.08
CA GLY A 56 -12.51 -4.41 2.35
C GLY A 56 -12.89 -3.39 1.29
N TYR A 57 -14.04 -2.76 1.48
CA TYR A 57 -14.64 -1.86 0.49
C TYR A 57 -14.59 -0.38 0.86
N SER A 58 -14.26 -0.10 2.10
CA SER A 58 -14.13 1.26 2.60
C SER A 58 -12.73 1.46 3.14
N GLN A 59 -12.32 2.70 3.23
CA GLN A 59 -10.96 3.03 3.63
C GLN A 59 -11.02 4.13 4.69
N THR A 60 -10.22 3.96 5.73
CA THR A 60 -10.00 5.00 6.73
C THR A 60 -9.07 6.04 6.12
N PRO A 61 -9.47 7.32 6.00
CA PRO A 61 -8.74 8.31 5.21
C PRO A 61 -7.26 8.43 5.55
N PHE A 62 -6.90 8.49 6.84
CA PHE A 62 -5.49 8.64 7.23
C PHE A 62 -4.65 7.37 6.96
N LEU A 63 -5.26 6.17 6.97
CA LEU A 63 -4.57 4.91 6.65
C LEU A 63 -4.32 4.73 5.15
N GLN A 64 -5.06 5.42 4.29
CA GLN A 64 -4.79 5.46 2.86
C GLN A 64 -3.52 6.23 2.51
N LYS A 65 -3.22 7.27 3.30
CA LYS A 65 -2.08 8.17 3.09
C LYS A 65 -0.89 7.82 3.98
N ALA A 66 -1.13 7.14 5.11
CA ALA A 66 -0.07 6.77 6.02
C ALA A 66 0.81 5.68 5.40
N PHE A 67 2.08 5.95 5.40
CA PHE A 67 3.12 5.02 4.98
C PHE A 67 3.68 4.26 6.18
N THR A 68 3.93 5.00 7.27
CA THR A 68 4.24 4.43 8.58
C THR A 68 3.43 5.13 9.67
N ILE A 69 3.07 4.37 10.70
CA ILE A 69 2.43 4.87 11.90
C ILE A 69 3.28 4.51 13.12
N SER A 70 3.30 5.39 14.11
CA SER A 70 3.97 5.16 15.39
C SER A 70 3.07 5.56 16.54
N PHE A 71 3.02 4.70 17.56
CA PHE A 71 2.22 4.90 18.77
C PHE A 71 3.15 5.20 19.94
N ARG A 72 3.16 6.45 20.43
CA ARG A 72 4.13 6.89 21.44
C ARG A 72 3.48 7.80 22.48
N ASN A 73 3.46 7.36 23.73
CA ASN A 73 2.94 8.17 24.86
C ASN A 73 1.54 8.74 24.62
N GLY A 74 0.63 7.98 24.01
CA GLY A 74 -0.72 8.43 23.70
C GLY A 74 -0.85 9.30 22.46
N ILE A 75 0.25 9.52 21.72
CA ILE A 75 0.30 10.32 20.49
C ILE A 75 0.51 9.39 19.31
N VAL A 76 -0.22 9.63 18.21
CA VAL A 76 -0.03 8.97 16.92
C VAL A 76 0.79 9.88 16.02
N TYR A 77 1.84 9.29 15.45
CA TYR A 77 2.67 9.93 14.42
C TYR A 77 2.51 9.16 13.13
N ALA A 78 2.60 9.83 12.00
CA ALA A 78 2.59 9.18 10.70
C ALA A 78 3.51 9.87 9.69
N ASN A 79 3.99 9.08 8.76
CA ASN A 79 4.57 9.50 7.50
C ASN A 79 3.60 9.12 6.37
N ASN A 80 3.54 9.92 5.34
CA ASN A 80 2.95 9.53 4.07
C ASN A 80 4.03 9.03 3.10
N ASN A 81 3.66 8.69 1.89
CA ASN A 81 4.56 8.14 0.88
C ASN A 81 5.29 9.27 0.13
N LEU A 82 6.21 9.96 0.80
CA LEU A 82 6.98 11.08 0.28
C LEU A 82 8.47 10.75 0.17
N VAL A 83 9.18 11.42 -0.71
CA VAL A 83 10.64 11.30 -0.85
C VAL A 83 11.35 11.81 0.40
N GLY A 84 12.34 11.08 0.85
CA GLY A 84 13.17 11.49 2.00
C GLY A 84 12.43 11.50 3.34
N ILE A 85 11.30 10.85 3.41
CA ILE A 85 10.41 10.83 4.58
C ILE A 85 11.10 10.34 5.86
N GLY A 86 12.08 9.47 5.76
CA GLY A 86 12.88 9.00 6.91
C GLY A 86 13.59 10.11 7.67
N SER A 87 13.72 11.31 7.12
CA SER A 87 14.34 12.47 7.78
C SER A 87 13.35 13.29 8.62
N GLN A 88 12.05 13.19 8.37
CA GLN A 88 11.04 13.96 9.08
C GLN A 88 10.78 13.38 10.49
N GLY A 89 10.72 14.26 11.51
CA GLY A 89 10.48 13.85 12.89
C GLY A 89 11.42 12.76 13.40
N GLY A 90 12.63 12.66 12.83
CA GLY A 90 13.58 11.57 13.07
C GLY A 90 13.08 10.21 12.58
N GLY A 91 12.29 10.18 11.52
CA GLY A 91 11.71 8.99 10.90
C GLY A 91 10.32 8.61 11.44
N PHE A 92 9.81 9.30 12.46
CA PHE A 92 8.45 9.05 12.98
C PHE A 92 7.37 9.84 12.21
N GLY A 93 7.78 10.85 11.44
CA GLY A 93 6.88 11.73 10.73
C GLY A 93 6.30 12.85 11.60
N ILE A 94 5.10 13.25 11.29
CA ILE A 94 4.37 14.32 12.00
C ILE A 94 3.34 13.74 12.96
N THR A 95 2.98 14.51 13.98
CA THR A 95 1.84 14.20 14.86
C THR A 95 0.55 14.33 14.06
N ILE A 96 -0.29 13.30 14.10
CA ILE A 96 -1.59 13.26 13.42
C ILE A 96 -2.77 13.13 14.37
N GLY A 97 -2.53 13.00 15.68
CA GLY A 97 -3.58 12.87 16.67
C GLY A 97 -3.14 12.13 17.93
N THR A 98 -4.11 11.61 18.67
CA THR A 98 -3.91 10.84 19.89
C THR A 98 -4.57 9.47 19.80
N TYR A 99 -4.17 8.55 20.70
CA TYR A 99 -4.79 7.23 20.76
C TYR A 99 -5.04 6.79 22.21
N SER A 100 -5.98 5.87 22.35
CA SER A 100 -6.13 5.03 23.54
C SER A 100 -6.19 3.55 23.13
N ALA A 101 -5.63 2.68 23.97
CA ALA A 101 -5.52 1.25 23.68
C ALA A 101 -5.96 0.45 24.91
N TYR A 102 -7.00 -0.38 24.77
CA TYR A 102 -7.55 -1.21 25.83
C TYR A 102 -8.26 -2.44 25.26
N ASN A 103 -8.13 -3.57 25.93
CA ASN A 103 -8.83 -4.81 25.55
C ASN A 103 -8.75 -5.16 24.05
N MET A 104 -7.59 -4.98 23.42
CA MET A 104 -7.37 -5.16 21.99
C MET A 104 -8.21 -4.23 21.10
N ILE A 105 -8.70 -3.12 21.64
CA ILE A 105 -9.37 -2.04 20.92
C ILE A 105 -8.42 -0.84 20.88
N LEU A 106 -8.21 -0.30 19.69
CA LEU A 106 -7.44 0.91 19.42
C LEU A 106 -8.38 2.01 18.97
N ASP A 107 -8.54 3.02 19.80
CA ASP A 107 -9.23 4.25 19.43
C ASP A 107 -8.21 5.30 18.99
N VAL A 108 -8.41 5.86 17.81
CA VAL A 108 -7.59 6.94 17.26
C VAL A 108 -8.44 8.20 17.11
N TYR A 109 -7.94 9.30 17.63
CA TYR A 109 -8.53 10.63 17.46
C TYR A 109 -7.62 11.42 16.52
N HIS A 110 -7.89 11.30 15.21
CA HIS A 110 -7.13 11.97 14.17
C HIS A 110 -7.52 13.45 14.10
N ASP A 111 -6.52 14.34 13.99
CA ASP A 111 -6.73 15.81 14.12
C ASP A 111 -7.65 16.37 13.01
N PHE A 112 -7.70 15.74 11.85
CA PHE A 112 -8.51 16.18 10.70
C PHE A 112 -9.66 15.22 10.37
N ASP A 113 -9.42 13.90 10.38
CA ASP A 113 -10.40 12.90 9.93
C ASP A 113 -11.35 12.46 11.05
N GLY A 114 -11.06 12.85 12.31
CA GLY A 114 -11.91 12.58 13.45
C GLY A 114 -11.61 11.25 14.14
N PHE A 115 -12.65 10.64 14.69
CA PHE A 115 -12.53 9.45 15.54
C PHE A 115 -12.71 8.17 14.74
N GLU A 116 -11.76 7.24 14.90
CA GLU A 116 -11.80 5.91 14.34
C GLU A 116 -11.50 4.86 15.43
N THR A 117 -12.18 3.73 15.37
CA THR A 117 -12.00 2.59 16.28
C THR A 117 -11.62 1.35 15.49
N PHE A 118 -10.65 0.61 15.99
CA PHE A 118 -10.18 -0.64 15.41
C PHE A 118 -10.15 -1.76 16.43
N ASP A 119 -10.61 -2.94 16.03
CA ASP A 119 -10.25 -4.18 16.69
C ASP A 119 -8.85 -4.58 16.23
N VAL A 120 -7.94 -4.89 17.17
CA VAL A 120 -6.55 -5.21 16.85
C VAL A 120 -6.30 -6.70 17.05
N TYR A 121 -5.81 -7.34 16.00
CA TYR A 121 -5.43 -8.75 16.03
C TYR A 121 -3.94 -8.87 15.80
N GLN A 122 -3.24 -9.57 16.68
CA GLN A 122 -1.85 -9.92 16.43
C GLN A 122 -1.81 -11.15 15.54
N ILE A 123 -1.30 -11.01 14.31
CA ILE A 123 -1.22 -12.07 13.30
C ILE A 123 0.02 -12.93 13.54
N ASP A 124 1.15 -12.27 13.80
CA ASP A 124 2.40 -12.91 14.18
C ASP A 124 3.24 -11.99 15.09
N TYR A 125 4.55 -12.30 15.26
CA TYR A 125 5.41 -11.55 16.18
C TYR A 125 5.58 -10.07 15.82
N ASN A 126 5.49 -9.71 14.52
CA ASN A 126 5.68 -8.34 14.04
C ASN A 126 4.57 -7.85 13.09
N THR A 127 3.46 -8.56 13.00
CA THR A 127 2.33 -8.18 12.14
C THR A 127 1.07 -8.06 12.97
N ILE A 128 0.39 -6.94 12.80
CA ILE A 128 -0.95 -6.71 13.36
C ILE A 128 -1.95 -6.40 12.26
N GLU A 129 -3.19 -6.77 12.50
CA GLU A 129 -4.35 -6.33 11.73
C GLU A 129 -5.10 -5.28 12.53
N LEU A 130 -5.41 -4.15 11.90
CA LEU A 130 -6.36 -3.16 12.37
C LEU A 130 -7.66 -3.36 11.59
N TYR A 131 -8.64 -3.99 12.22
CA TYR A 131 -9.96 -4.17 11.63
C TYR A 131 -10.89 -3.04 12.04
N ASN A 132 -11.45 -2.32 11.06
CA ASN A 132 -12.45 -1.30 11.30
C ASN A 132 -13.85 -1.90 11.14
N PRO A 133 -14.60 -2.13 12.24
CA PRO A 133 -15.90 -2.77 12.18
C PRO A 133 -17.01 -1.90 11.57
N PHE A 134 -16.78 -0.57 11.44
CA PHE A 134 -17.78 0.34 10.86
C PHE A 134 -17.81 0.30 9.33
N ASN A 135 -16.67 0.00 8.72
CA ASN A 135 -16.55 -0.02 7.27
C ASN A 135 -16.07 -1.37 6.70
N ASP A 136 -16.00 -2.40 7.55
CA ASP A 136 -15.60 -3.78 7.20
C ASP A 136 -14.27 -3.81 6.43
N THR A 137 -13.26 -3.15 6.97
CA THR A 137 -11.96 -3.04 6.32
C THR A 137 -10.84 -3.44 7.28
N SER A 138 -9.93 -4.29 6.80
CA SER A 138 -8.73 -4.74 7.50
C SER A 138 -7.49 -4.10 6.90
N TYR A 139 -6.66 -3.51 7.75
CA TYR A 139 -5.36 -2.97 7.41
C TYR A 139 -4.28 -3.81 8.10
N PHE A 140 -3.26 -4.20 7.35
CA PHE A 140 -2.15 -5.00 7.87
C PHE A 140 -0.92 -4.10 8.06
N LEU A 141 -0.37 -4.14 9.27
CA LEU A 141 0.77 -3.34 9.67
C LEU A 141 1.92 -4.23 10.11
N HIS A 142 3.10 -3.94 9.57
CA HIS A 142 4.33 -4.66 9.91
C HIS A 142 5.22 -3.81 10.81
N GLY A 143 5.62 -4.37 11.96
CA GLY A 143 6.44 -3.70 12.96
C GLY A 143 7.93 -3.69 12.62
N TYR A 144 8.56 -2.55 12.74
CA TYR A 144 9.99 -2.35 12.52
C TYR A 144 10.62 -1.51 13.63
N GLN A 145 11.88 -1.79 13.90
CA GLN A 145 12.73 -0.80 14.57
C GLN A 145 13.22 0.19 13.51
N ARG A 146 13.20 1.46 13.81
CA ARG A 146 13.49 2.55 12.88
C ARG A 146 14.83 2.42 12.16
N ASN A 147 15.86 1.93 12.85
CA ASN A 147 17.20 1.73 12.30
C ASN A 147 17.27 0.56 11.29
N ASN A 148 16.23 -0.28 11.22
CA ASN A 148 16.15 -1.42 10.32
C ASN A 148 15.07 -1.21 9.22
N PHE A 149 14.43 -0.04 9.18
CA PHE A 149 13.43 0.28 8.19
C PHE A 149 14.06 1.05 7.03
N ASP A 150 14.00 0.47 5.85
CA ASP A 150 14.51 1.08 4.62
C ASP A 150 13.39 1.90 3.96
N TYR A 151 13.31 3.18 4.33
CA TYR A 151 12.29 4.12 3.83
C TYR A 151 12.35 4.29 2.31
N ASP A 152 13.56 4.39 1.76
CA ASP A 152 13.73 4.58 0.32
C ASP A 152 13.27 3.34 -0.44
N LEU A 153 13.67 2.16 -0.01
CA LEU A 153 13.23 0.90 -0.65
C LEU A 153 11.71 0.79 -0.67
N VAL A 154 11.05 1.08 0.45
CA VAL A 154 9.59 0.96 0.54
C VAL A 154 8.92 2.04 -0.31
N PHE A 155 9.41 3.30 -0.30
CA PHE A 155 8.93 4.36 -1.18
C PHE A 155 9.00 3.95 -2.66
N TYR A 156 10.18 3.54 -3.12
CA TYR A 156 10.37 3.17 -4.53
C TYR A 156 9.65 1.88 -4.94
N ASN A 157 9.33 0.99 -4.00
CA ASN A 157 8.46 -0.16 -4.28
C ASN A 157 6.99 0.22 -4.42
N ASN A 158 6.59 1.36 -3.86
CA ASN A 158 5.22 1.87 -3.87
C ASN A 158 5.07 3.18 -4.69
N ILE A 159 6.01 3.46 -5.57
CA ILE A 159 6.08 4.73 -6.33
C ILE A 159 4.80 5.03 -7.15
N HIS A 160 4.06 4.00 -7.56
CA HIS A 160 2.78 4.19 -8.26
C HIS A 160 1.75 4.94 -7.40
N TYR A 161 1.76 4.76 -6.06
CA TYR A 161 0.90 5.53 -5.16
C TYR A 161 1.34 6.99 -5.10
N PHE A 162 2.65 7.26 -5.13
CA PHE A 162 3.19 8.61 -5.21
C PHE A 162 2.73 9.32 -6.50
N LEU A 163 2.77 8.65 -7.63
CA LEU A 163 2.28 9.22 -8.90
C LEU A 163 0.77 9.53 -8.85
N GLN A 164 0.00 8.80 -8.04
CA GLN A 164 -1.45 8.98 -7.89
C GLN A 164 -1.85 10.04 -6.84
N GLU A 165 -0.91 10.64 -6.10
CA GLU A 165 -1.22 11.61 -5.04
C GLU A 165 -1.71 12.94 -5.59
N TYR A 166 -1.31 13.31 -6.80
CA TYR A 166 -1.68 14.57 -7.44
C TYR A 166 -2.85 14.39 -8.41
N GLU A 167 -3.69 15.42 -8.50
CA GLU A 167 -4.79 15.44 -9.46
C GLU A 167 -4.30 15.54 -10.91
N ALA A 168 -3.15 16.12 -11.13
CA ALA A 168 -2.41 16.08 -12.40
C ALA A 168 -0.95 16.47 -12.16
N TRP A 169 -0.08 15.97 -13.01
CA TRP A 169 1.32 16.38 -13.17
C TRP A 169 1.40 17.27 -14.40
N GLU A 170 1.86 18.50 -14.23
CA GLU A 170 2.04 19.46 -15.33
C GLU A 170 3.47 19.45 -15.83
N LYS A 171 3.67 19.42 -17.16
CA LYS A 171 4.99 19.48 -17.76
C LYS A 171 5.62 20.85 -17.60
N THR A 172 6.72 20.94 -16.88
CA THR A 172 7.45 22.18 -16.58
C THR A 172 8.70 22.35 -17.41
N TYR A 173 9.22 21.27 -17.99
CA TYR A 173 10.42 21.31 -18.81
C TYR A 173 10.43 20.23 -19.89
N THR A 174 10.98 20.57 -21.04
CA THR A 174 11.37 19.65 -22.11
C THR A 174 12.79 20.00 -22.54
N SER A 175 13.69 19.01 -22.61
CA SER A 175 15.07 19.26 -23.01
C SER A 175 15.18 19.68 -24.45
N ASP A 176 16.16 20.55 -24.77
CA ASP A 176 16.52 20.92 -26.15
C ASP A 176 17.25 19.79 -26.90
N VAL A 177 17.55 18.69 -26.19
CA VAL A 177 18.23 17.50 -26.71
C VAL A 177 17.19 16.41 -26.94
N GLY A 178 17.29 15.75 -28.08
CA GLY A 178 16.39 14.66 -28.47
C GLY A 178 15.71 14.91 -29.81
N ALA A 179 15.03 13.89 -30.32
CA ALA A 179 14.23 13.99 -31.53
C ALA A 179 12.78 14.35 -31.17
N ILE A 180 12.16 15.13 -32.01
CA ILE A 180 10.73 15.46 -31.88
C ILE A 180 9.91 14.15 -31.92
N ASN A 181 8.97 14.04 -31.01
CA ASN A 181 8.09 12.87 -30.87
C ASN A 181 6.68 13.30 -30.45
N GLU A 182 5.72 12.38 -30.48
CA GLU A 182 4.31 12.67 -30.18
C GLU A 182 4.08 13.13 -28.73
N PHE A 183 4.85 12.60 -27.77
CA PHE A 183 4.74 12.95 -26.36
C PHE A 183 5.17 14.40 -26.06
N ASP A 184 5.88 15.07 -26.96
CA ASP A 184 6.25 16.50 -26.80
C ASP A 184 5.03 17.40 -26.64
N TYR A 185 3.87 16.98 -27.16
CA TYR A 185 2.63 17.74 -27.10
C TYR A 185 1.79 17.48 -25.86
N GLU A 186 2.08 16.43 -25.10
CA GLU A 186 1.37 16.09 -23.87
C GLU A 186 1.89 16.91 -22.69
N ASN A 187 1.08 17.86 -22.22
CA ASN A 187 1.49 18.81 -21.19
C ASN A 187 1.00 18.44 -19.78
N PHE A 188 0.03 17.52 -19.67
CA PHE A 188 -0.46 17.05 -18.39
C PHE A 188 -0.58 15.52 -18.39
N LEU A 189 -0.23 14.93 -17.26
CA LEU A 189 -0.43 13.51 -16.96
C LEU A 189 -1.25 13.38 -15.69
N GLN A 190 -2.18 12.45 -15.66
CA GLN A 190 -2.87 12.02 -14.44
C GLN A 190 -2.80 10.52 -14.31
N PHE A 191 -2.38 10.05 -13.15
CA PHE A 191 -2.35 8.64 -12.78
C PHE A 191 -3.51 8.34 -11.84
N LEU A 192 -4.37 7.41 -12.22
CA LEU A 192 -5.59 7.09 -11.49
C LEU A 192 -5.46 5.76 -10.76
N ALA A 193 -5.96 5.72 -9.54
CA ALA A 193 -6.14 4.48 -8.81
C ALA A 193 -7.34 3.75 -9.40
N GLY A 194 -7.13 2.64 -10.08
CA GLY A 194 -8.15 1.90 -10.83
C GLY A 194 -8.29 0.44 -10.42
N GLY A 195 -8.42 0.12 -9.15
CA GLY A 195 -8.60 -1.27 -8.73
C GLY A 195 -7.45 -2.17 -9.17
N ASN A 196 -7.71 -3.14 -10.07
CA ASN A 196 -6.67 -3.99 -10.66
C ASN A 196 -5.96 -3.35 -11.87
N ASP A 197 -6.47 -2.24 -12.38
CA ASP A 197 -5.97 -1.58 -13.59
C ASP A 197 -5.49 -0.18 -13.24
N SER A 198 -4.18 0.01 -13.29
CA SER A 198 -3.56 1.33 -13.16
C SER A 198 -3.79 2.10 -14.45
N THR A 199 -4.76 3.01 -14.44
CA THR A 199 -5.09 3.81 -15.60
C THR A 199 -4.41 5.17 -15.54
N PHE A 200 -4.12 5.75 -16.72
CA PHE A 200 -3.65 7.12 -16.84
C PHE A 200 -4.46 7.85 -17.91
N ARG A 201 -4.37 9.15 -17.88
CA ARG A 201 -4.83 10.02 -18.96
C ARG A 201 -3.87 11.17 -19.13
N SER A 202 -3.83 11.74 -20.35
CA SER A 202 -2.98 12.86 -20.67
C SER A 202 -3.72 13.93 -21.47
N SER A 203 -3.20 15.16 -21.42
CA SER A 203 -3.79 16.32 -22.07
C SER A 203 -2.73 17.12 -22.82
N GLN A 204 -3.14 17.64 -23.99
CA GLN A 204 -2.37 18.57 -24.81
C GLN A 204 -2.73 20.03 -24.51
N ASP A 205 -3.59 20.30 -23.55
CA ASP A 205 -3.91 21.68 -23.14
C ASP A 205 -2.63 22.45 -22.77
N SER A 206 -2.70 23.75 -22.92
CA SER A 206 -1.53 24.61 -22.66
C SER A 206 -1.13 24.58 -21.19
N VAL A 207 0.16 24.53 -20.92
CA VAL A 207 0.74 24.72 -19.58
C VAL A 207 0.11 25.93 -18.88
N GLY A 208 -0.24 25.78 -17.60
CA GLY A 208 -0.96 26.77 -16.81
C GLY A 208 -2.49 26.68 -16.89
N THR A 209 -3.04 25.69 -17.62
CA THR A 209 -4.48 25.42 -17.60
C THR A 209 -4.87 24.84 -16.24
N ASN A 210 -5.99 25.32 -15.68
CA ASN A 210 -6.48 24.79 -14.40
C ASN A 210 -6.84 23.30 -14.55
N VAL A 211 -6.41 22.47 -13.60
CA VAL A 211 -6.61 21.02 -13.65
C VAL A 211 -8.07 20.59 -13.83
N PHE A 212 -9.01 21.37 -13.28
CA PHE A 212 -10.46 21.10 -13.41
C PHE A 212 -11.05 21.46 -14.78
N ASP A 213 -10.31 22.24 -15.58
CA ASP A 213 -10.71 22.68 -16.93
C ASP A 213 -10.01 21.88 -18.03
N LEU A 214 -9.13 20.91 -17.67
CA LEU A 214 -8.38 20.12 -18.63
C LEU A 214 -9.28 19.24 -19.51
N TYR A 215 -9.02 19.26 -20.80
CA TYR A 215 -9.54 18.25 -21.73
C TYR A 215 -8.53 17.10 -21.83
N TRP A 216 -8.98 15.90 -21.52
CA TRP A 216 -8.14 14.71 -21.58
C TRP A 216 -8.18 14.10 -22.98
N ASP A 217 -7.10 14.32 -23.73
CA ASP A 217 -6.98 13.88 -25.12
C ASP A 217 -6.79 12.38 -25.25
N TYR A 218 -6.05 11.80 -24.32
CA TYR A 218 -5.68 10.39 -24.33
C TYR A 218 -5.97 9.71 -22.99
N ILE A 219 -6.24 8.41 -23.08
CA ILE A 219 -6.45 7.52 -21.96
C ILE A 219 -5.75 6.20 -22.25
N GLY A 220 -5.34 5.48 -21.22
CA GLY A 220 -4.74 4.17 -21.34
C GLY A 220 -4.43 3.57 -19.98
N VAL A 221 -3.60 2.55 -19.98
CA VAL A 221 -3.07 1.93 -18.77
C VAL A 221 -1.59 2.24 -18.62
N TYR A 222 -1.11 2.32 -17.39
CA TYR A 222 0.32 2.51 -17.14
C TYR A 222 0.89 1.40 -16.26
N GLY A 223 2.17 1.17 -16.39
CA GLY A 223 2.92 0.25 -15.54
C GLY A 223 4.22 0.87 -15.07
N VAL A 224 4.55 0.64 -13.80
CA VAL A 224 5.85 1.00 -13.23
C VAL A 224 6.65 -0.27 -12.99
N GLY A 225 7.87 -0.32 -13.48
CA GLY A 225 8.77 -1.45 -13.34
C GLY A 225 10.10 -1.07 -12.68
N ASN A 226 10.87 -2.09 -12.30
CA ASN A 226 12.16 -1.90 -11.67
C ASN A 226 13.31 -1.99 -12.68
N ILE A 227 14.33 -1.15 -12.52
CA ILE A 227 15.60 -1.28 -13.24
C ILE A 227 16.58 -2.05 -12.36
N SER A 228 17.12 -3.14 -12.89
CA SER A 228 18.05 -3.99 -12.14
C SER A 228 19.30 -3.21 -11.72
N GLY A 229 19.62 -3.28 -10.43
CA GLY A 229 20.80 -2.66 -9.85
C GLY A 229 20.66 -1.16 -9.52
N ASN A 230 19.51 -0.56 -9.79
CA ASN A 230 19.22 0.82 -9.39
C ASN A 230 17.78 0.95 -8.88
N MET A 231 17.58 1.01 -7.57
CA MET A 231 16.25 1.13 -6.99
C MET A 231 15.64 2.53 -7.14
N TYR A 232 16.47 3.55 -7.34
CA TYR A 232 16.04 4.95 -7.49
C TYR A 232 15.57 5.29 -8.90
N LEU A 233 15.79 4.38 -9.87
CA LEU A 233 15.36 4.55 -11.25
C LEU A 233 14.33 3.48 -11.59
N LYS A 234 13.17 3.92 -12.07
CA LYS A 234 12.07 3.04 -12.46
C LYS A 234 11.82 3.12 -13.96
N THR A 235 11.08 2.18 -14.49
CA THR A 235 10.50 2.29 -15.82
C THR A 235 9.06 2.73 -15.68
N LEU A 236 8.60 3.61 -16.57
CA LEU A 236 7.20 3.97 -16.74
C LEU A 236 6.81 3.64 -18.17
N THR A 237 5.80 2.80 -18.33
CA THR A 237 5.21 2.50 -19.64
C THR A 237 3.81 3.08 -19.65
N LEU A 238 3.50 3.88 -20.66
CA LEU A 238 2.16 4.38 -20.96
C LEU A 238 1.64 3.60 -22.16
N ASP A 239 0.58 2.81 -21.98
CA ASP A 239 -0.07 2.00 -23.01
C ASP A 239 -1.39 2.67 -23.39
N TYR A 240 -1.39 3.39 -24.49
CA TYR A 240 -2.52 4.17 -24.96
C TYR A 240 -3.56 3.28 -25.63
N ASP A 241 -4.84 3.53 -25.40
CA ASP A 241 -5.94 2.73 -25.95
C ASP A 241 -5.95 2.66 -27.49
N PHE A 242 -5.38 3.68 -28.17
CA PHE A 242 -5.46 3.82 -29.63
C PHE A 242 -4.12 4.07 -30.33
N PHE A 243 -3.00 4.08 -29.58
CA PHE A 243 -1.67 4.35 -30.11
C PHE A 243 -0.66 3.32 -29.62
N ASP A 244 0.59 3.42 -30.10
CA ASP A 244 1.70 2.64 -29.60
C ASP A 244 2.07 3.06 -28.16
N ASN A 245 2.76 2.17 -27.44
CA ASN A 245 3.20 2.41 -26.08
C ASN A 245 4.35 3.39 -26.05
N GLU A 246 4.34 4.29 -25.07
CA GLU A 246 5.49 5.12 -24.72
C GLU A 246 6.22 4.54 -23.50
N TYR A 247 7.53 4.55 -23.57
CA TYR A 247 8.40 4.02 -22.53
C TYR A 247 9.36 5.09 -22.03
N PHE A 248 9.43 5.20 -20.70
CA PHE A 248 10.31 6.16 -20.02
C PHE A 248 11.13 5.48 -18.92
N GLU A 249 12.29 6.04 -18.64
CA GLU A 249 12.96 5.90 -17.37
C GLU A 249 12.50 7.05 -16.46
N LEU A 250 11.97 6.69 -15.27
CA LEU A 250 11.37 7.60 -14.30
C LEU A 250 12.30 7.79 -13.11
N SER A 251 12.66 9.05 -12.85
CA SER A 251 13.37 9.49 -11.65
C SER A 251 12.48 10.41 -10.82
N VAL A 252 12.45 10.22 -9.51
CA VAL A 252 11.82 11.17 -8.57
C VAL A 252 12.88 12.12 -8.07
N ILE A 253 12.70 13.42 -8.33
CA ILE A 253 13.65 14.46 -7.94
C ILE A 253 13.33 14.97 -6.52
N ASN A 254 12.06 15.17 -6.24
CA ASN A 254 11.52 15.52 -4.92
C ASN A 254 10.01 15.23 -4.88
N ASP A 255 9.33 15.61 -3.80
CA ASP A 255 7.90 15.33 -3.59
C ASP A 255 6.97 15.93 -4.64
N GLU A 256 7.42 16.96 -5.36
CA GLU A 256 6.63 17.73 -6.33
C GLU A 256 7.21 17.66 -7.75
N LEU A 257 8.25 16.85 -7.99
CA LEU A 257 8.96 16.87 -9.28
C LEU A 257 9.45 15.49 -9.67
N VAL A 258 9.03 15.03 -10.83
CA VAL A 258 9.53 13.83 -11.50
C VAL A 258 10.20 14.15 -12.80
N GLU A 259 11.23 13.40 -13.18
CA GLU A 259 11.89 13.44 -14.46
C GLU A 259 11.60 12.15 -15.24
N LEU A 260 11.19 12.31 -16.50
CA LEU A 260 10.97 11.22 -17.44
C LEU A 260 12.01 11.33 -18.56
N TYR A 261 12.89 10.34 -18.66
CA TYR A 261 13.76 10.20 -19.83
C TYR A 261 13.12 9.27 -20.85
N HIS A 262 12.94 9.74 -22.07
CA HIS A 262 12.39 9.00 -23.20
C HIS A 262 13.52 8.42 -24.06
N PRO A 263 13.91 7.15 -23.91
CA PRO A 263 15.09 6.59 -24.59
C PRO A 263 14.98 6.59 -26.11
N SER A 264 13.74 6.47 -26.65
CA SER A 264 13.53 6.41 -28.11
C SER A 264 13.87 7.72 -28.82
N SER A 265 13.61 8.87 -28.18
CA SER A 265 13.95 10.20 -28.72
C SER A 265 15.22 10.79 -28.12
N GLY A 266 15.61 10.37 -26.93
CA GLY A 266 16.69 10.96 -26.14
C GLY A 266 16.29 12.25 -25.43
N THR A 267 14.98 12.48 -25.24
CA THR A 267 14.41 13.69 -24.62
C THR A 267 14.17 13.48 -23.14
N PHE A 268 14.40 14.50 -22.34
CA PHE A 268 14.03 14.57 -20.93
C PHE A 268 12.84 15.52 -20.75
N TYR A 269 11.92 15.11 -19.91
CA TYR A 269 10.77 15.91 -19.48
C TYR A 269 10.73 16.01 -17.96
N GLU A 270 10.37 17.17 -17.44
CA GLU A 270 10.05 17.32 -16.01
C GLU A 270 8.58 17.62 -15.85
N PHE A 271 7.97 17.00 -14.86
CA PHE A 271 6.57 17.17 -14.48
C PHE A 271 6.49 17.50 -12.98
N SER A 272 5.68 18.49 -12.63
CA SER A 272 5.43 18.92 -11.25
C SER A 272 3.95 19.15 -10.95
#